data_77795c982a37153dadee783c89f378b1
#
_entry.id   77795c982a37153dadee783c89f378b1
#
_cell.length_a   1.000
_cell.length_b   1.000
_cell.length_c   1.000
_cell.angle_alpha   90.00
_cell.angle_beta   90.00
_cell.angle_gamma   90.00
#
_symmetry.space_group_name_H-M   'P 1'
#
loop_
_entity.id
_entity.type
_entity.pdbx_description
1 polymer ?
#
loop_
_entity_poly.entity_id
_entity_poly.type
_entity_poly.pdbx_seq_one_letter_code
_entity_poly.pdbx_strand_id
1 'polypeptide(L)'
;MRKRLVVGLSLVALAGAACTDGALRDGADIDPVPRETLLLGTQAGPIVVEIPSGSMLFERPGTVASLGGSWLSSATRAEGSTLLEAVDGSTAEPTSALRLDGSLDVRVVSESGGSVALMDPLPDGWDPAVPLPRSRTQIVVADPTGSTETRTYDLRGNFEPEAFSTDDRQLFLIQHLPAEAPTVYRVTMLNLGSGRVRPVFGPFKGPAERMPGIRLQQVLSPNADQLYTLYSSAQPGYAPHQAPVANSATVSFVHVLSLQDGWAHCVGLPKQLWDRPAGEQAMATSPNGRLLYIVDATLGLVTVMDTASLEIRTASIDLAVTGVRHTSAVVSSDGSSLFVATAAERGGITRIDTDTFDVVRSWTSDDVSGLGLSSDGRRLYVAFDDRVEVLDAKTGSQLAGVAVASPAPIDRVSVAIAS
;
A
#
# COMPACT_ATOMS: atom_id res chain seq x y z
N MET A 1 -22.70 -21.89 65.36
CA MET A 1 -23.93 -21.10 65.23
C MET A 1 -24.14 -20.66 63.79
N ARG A 2 -25.07 -21.33 63.11
CA ARG A 2 -25.41 -21.04 61.69
C ARG A 2 -26.52 -19.99 61.69
N LYS A 3 -26.33 -18.89 60.93
CA LYS A 3 -27.43 -18.01 60.58
C LYS A 3 -27.68 -18.11 59.09
N ARG A 4 -28.85 -18.59 58.74
CA ARG A 4 -29.39 -18.60 57.37
C ARG A 4 -29.97 -17.22 57.07
N LEU A 5 -29.62 -16.63 55.96
CA LEU A 5 -30.27 -15.42 55.42
C LEU A 5 -31.22 -15.85 54.30
N VAL A 6 -32.48 -15.49 54.49
CA VAL A 6 -33.56 -15.71 53.51
C VAL A 6 -33.59 -14.48 52.62
N VAL A 7 -33.50 -14.67 51.30
CA VAL A 7 -33.64 -13.61 50.28
C VAL A 7 -35.06 -13.73 49.73
N GLY A 8 -35.86 -12.71 49.99
CA GLY A 8 -37.22 -12.57 49.46
C GLY A 8 -37.19 -12.05 48.01
N LEU A 9 -37.91 -12.73 47.14
CA LEU A 9 -38.16 -12.36 45.75
C LEU A 9 -39.36 -11.38 45.72
N SER A 10 -39.16 -10.13 45.33
CA SER A 10 -40.25 -9.19 45.04
C SER A 10 -40.51 -9.17 43.55
N LEU A 11 -41.68 -9.65 43.14
CA LEU A 11 -42.23 -9.49 41.80
C LEU A 11 -42.77 -8.06 41.66
N VAL A 12 -42.21 -7.28 40.71
CA VAL A 12 -42.81 -6.03 40.30
C VAL A 12 -43.51 -6.27 38.96
N ALA A 13 -44.81 -6.21 38.97
CA ALA A 13 -45.63 -6.19 37.77
C ALA A 13 -45.57 -4.77 37.14
N LEU A 14 -45.05 -4.64 35.93
CA LEU A 14 -45.16 -3.41 35.12
C LEU A 14 -46.36 -3.53 34.18
N ALA A 15 -47.28 -2.60 34.40
CA ALA A 15 -48.46 -2.37 33.57
C ALA A 15 -48.05 -1.84 32.20
N GLY A 16 -48.69 -2.38 31.15
CA GLY A 16 -48.48 -1.96 29.80
C GLY A 16 -48.92 -0.54 29.52
N ALA A 17 -48.07 0.23 28.86
CA ALA A 17 -48.45 1.43 28.13
C ALA A 17 -48.41 1.07 26.64
N ALA A 18 -49.58 1.16 26.00
CA ALA A 18 -49.72 1.05 24.57
C ALA A 18 -49.01 2.23 23.90
N CYS A 19 -47.92 1.97 23.20
CA CYS A 19 -47.35 2.95 22.26
C CYS A 19 -48.03 2.80 20.92
N THR A 20 -48.61 3.90 20.49
CA THR A 20 -49.19 4.17 19.19
C THR A 20 -48.23 3.81 18.05
N ASP A 21 -48.78 3.16 17.04
CA ASP A 21 -48.18 2.93 15.74
C ASP A 21 -47.60 4.24 15.13
N GLY A 22 -46.32 4.43 15.33
CA GLY A 22 -45.52 5.29 14.47
C GLY A 22 -45.16 4.50 13.24
N ALA A 23 -45.76 4.79 12.11
CA ALA A 23 -45.42 4.24 10.82
C ALA A 23 -43.89 4.22 10.62
N LEU A 24 -43.30 3.06 10.60
CA LEU A 24 -41.96 2.84 10.09
C LEU A 24 -41.95 3.41 8.66
N ARG A 25 -41.25 4.52 8.50
CA ARG A 25 -40.94 5.06 7.17
C ARG A 25 -40.28 3.95 6.36
N ASP A 26 -40.81 3.76 5.16
CA ASP A 26 -40.30 2.89 4.12
C ASP A 26 -38.76 2.81 4.19
N GLY A 27 -38.25 1.62 4.46
CA GLY A 27 -36.84 1.33 4.25
C GLY A 27 -36.57 1.58 2.78
N ALA A 28 -35.75 2.57 2.49
CA ALA A 28 -35.13 2.64 1.19
C ALA A 28 -34.54 1.25 0.94
N ASP A 29 -34.93 0.62 -0.15
CA ASP A 29 -34.29 -0.60 -0.63
C ASP A 29 -32.81 -0.28 -0.78
N ILE A 30 -32.04 -0.65 0.25
CA ILE A 30 -30.59 -0.58 0.17
C ILE A 30 -30.23 -1.72 -0.76
N ASP A 31 -29.81 -1.40 -1.98
CA ASP A 31 -29.32 -2.40 -2.92
C ASP A 31 -28.29 -3.29 -2.19
N PRO A 32 -28.45 -4.60 -2.27
CA PRO A 32 -27.53 -5.50 -1.59
C PRO A 32 -26.10 -5.20 -2.03
N VAL A 33 -25.16 -5.13 -1.07
CA VAL A 33 -23.74 -4.95 -1.40
C VAL A 33 -23.33 -6.07 -2.35
N PRO A 34 -22.94 -5.77 -3.59
CA PRO A 34 -22.55 -6.78 -4.53
C PRO A 34 -21.29 -7.50 -4.04
N ARG A 35 -21.08 -8.72 -4.53
CA ARG A 35 -19.87 -9.46 -4.25
C ARG A 35 -18.70 -8.78 -4.91
N GLU A 36 -17.71 -8.47 -4.13
CA GLU A 36 -16.41 -7.95 -4.59
C GLU A 36 -15.28 -8.64 -3.82
N THR A 37 -14.16 -8.78 -4.46
CA THR A 37 -12.94 -9.30 -3.85
C THR A 37 -12.05 -8.14 -3.44
N LEU A 38 -11.63 -8.14 -2.18
CA LEU A 38 -10.69 -7.15 -1.66
C LEU A 38 -9.34 -7.79 -1.42
N LEU A 39 -8.30 -7.09 -1.83
CA LEU A 39 -6.93 -7.33 -1.43
C LEU A 39 -6.62 -6.46 -0.22
N LEU A 40 -6.34 -7.08 0.90
CA LEU A 40 -5.98 -6.41 2.14
C LEU A 40 -4.50 -6.59 2.41
N GLY A 41 -3.79 -5.48 2.66
CA GLY A 41 -2.40 -5.51 3.14
C GLY A 41 -2.36 -5.76 4.63
N THR A 42 -1.42 -6.59 5.07
CA THR A 42 -1.09 -6.80 6.48
C THR A 42 0.42 -6.91 6.66
N GLN A 43 0.91 -6.80 7.89
CA GLN A 43 2.33 -7.03 8.19
C GLN A 43 2.79 -8.47 7.91
N ALA A 44 1.85 -9.43 7.88
CA ALA A 44 2.15 -10.83 7.56
C ALA A 44 2.14 -11.12 6.05
N GLY A 45 1.72 -10.15 5.23
CA GLY A 45 1.55 -10.24 3.79
C GLY A 45 0.12 -9.95 3.35
N PRO A 46 -0.15 -9.92 2.04
CA PRO A 46 -1.49 -9.69 1.51
C PRO A 46 -2.42 -10.87 1.78
N ILE A 47 -3.68 -10.55 2.05
CA ILE A 47 -4.78 -11.52 2.14
C ILE A 47 -5.89 -11.11 1.19
N VAL A 48 -6.68 -12.07 0.73
CA VAL A 48 -7.81 -11.83 -0.18
C VAL A 48 -9.11 -12.26 0.49
N VAL A 49 -10.09 -11.36 0.53
CA VAL A 49 -11.39 -11.60 1.15
C VAL A 49 -12.54 -11.25 0.24
N GLU A 50 -13.63 -12.00 0.33
CA GLU A 50 -14.87 -11.71 -0.37
C GLU A 50 -15.78 -10.82 0.49
N ILE A 51 -16.33 -9.77 -0.09
CA ILE A 51 -17.34 -8.89 0.52
C ILE A 51 -18.70 -9.20 -0.15
N PRO A 52 -19.82 -9.27 0.59
CA PRO A 52 -19.97 -8.95 2.01
C PRO A 52 -19.82 -10.13 2.97
N SER A 53 -19.46 -11.32 2.50
CA SER A 53 -19.43 -12.53 3.33
C SER A 53 -18.32 -12.52 4.39
N GLY A 54 -17.21 -11.81 4.16
CA GLY A 54 -16.01 -11.87 4.98
C GLY A 54 -15.19 -13.17 4.79
N SER A 55 -15.55 -13.98 3.80
CA SER A 55 -14.84 -15.22 3.54
C SER A 55 -13.41 -14.96 3.13
N MET A 56 -12.45 -15.55 3.86
CA MET A 56 -11.04 -15.57 3.47
C MET A 56 -10.90 -16.46 2.25
N LEU A 57 -10.51 -15.87 1.11
CA LEU A 57 -10.26 -16.60 -0.14
C LEU A 57 -8.81 -17.03 -0.25
N PHE A 58 -7.89 -16.18 0.22
CA PHE A 58 -6.47 -16.48 0.20
C PHE A 58 -5.74 -15.86 1.39
N GLU A 59 -4.90 -16.67 2.00
CA GLU A 59 -3.96 -16.26 3.06
C GLU A 59 -2.75 -17.18 2.99
N ARG A 60 -1.56 -16.63 2.80
CA ARG A 60 -0.33 -17.42 2.84
C ARG A 60 0.85 -16.54 3.24
N PRO A 61 1.61 -16.92 4.30
CA PRO A 61 2.82 -16.18 4.68
C PRO A 61 3.84 -16.11 3.55
N GLY A 62 4.59 -15.01 3.47
CA GLY A 62 5.63 -14.81 2.45
C GLY A 62 5.07 -14.53 1.06
N THR A 63 3.78 -14.21 0.96
CA THR A 63 3.18 -13.75 -0.30
C THR A 63 3.52 -12.29 -0.56
N VAL A 64 3.78 -11.98 -1.82
CA VAL A 64 3.95 -10.63 -2.33
C VAL A 64 2.94 -10.40 -3.44
N ALA A 65 2.27 -9.25 -3.41
CA ALA A 65 1.38 -8.82 -4.48
C ALA A 65 2.17 -8.01 -5.53
N SER A 66 1.72 -8.05 -6.80
CA SER A 66 2.11 -7.01 -7.76
C SER A 66 1.65 -5.65 -7.25
N LEU A 67 2.27 -4.57 -7.71
CA LEU A 67 1.99 -3.21 -7.20
C LEU A 67 0.51 -2.81 -7.39
N GLY A 68 -0.11 -3.24 -8.49
CA GLY A 68 -1.54 -3.05 -8.77
C GLY A 68 -2.45 -4.09 -8.13
N GLY A 69 -1.90 -5.15 -7.52
CA GLY A 69 -2.66 -6.18 -6.81
C GLY A 69 -3.32 -7.24 -7.69
N SER A 70 -3.10 -7.21 -9.01
CA SER A 70 -3.70 -8.18 -9.94
C SER A 70 -3.13 -9.59 -9.78
N TRP A 71 -1.89 -9.71 -9.34
CA TRP A 71 -1.19 -10.97 -9.16
C TRP A 71 -0.59 -11.09 -7.77
N LEU A 72 -0.64 -12.30 -7.23
CA LEU A 72 0.03 -12.66 -5.99
C LEU A 72 1.03 -13.77 -6.28
N SER A 73 2.17 -13.74 -5.61
CA SER A 73 3.12 -14.85 -5.64
C SER A 73 3.60 -15.19 -4.24
N SER A 74 3.60 -16.46 -3.92
CA SER A 74 4.10 -16.99 -2.65
C SER A 74 5.25 -17.96 -2.87
N ALA A 75 6.22 -17.95 -1.95
CA ALA A 75 7.34 -18.86 -1.93
C ALA A 75 7.26 -19.74 -0.69
N THR A 76 7.02 -21.03 -0.89
CA THR A 76 7.06 -22.02 0.20
C THR A 76 8.39 -22.75 0.16
N ARG A 77 9.20 -22.56 1.19
CA ARG A 77 10.54 -23.14 1.29
C ARG A 77 10.45 -24.56 1.84
N ALA A 78 11.18 -25.48 1.21
CA ALA A 78 11.43 -26.82 1.67
C ALA A 78 12.94 -27.08 1.65
N GLU A 79 13.39 -28.22 2.20
CA GLU A 79 14.81 -28.57 2.24
C GLU A 79 15.42 -28.51 0.83
N GLY A 80 16.33 -27.53 0.61
CA GLY A 80 17.07 -27.33 -0.65
C GLY A 80 16.24 -26.83 -1.85
N SER A 81 14.96 -26.49 -1.67
CA SER A 81 14.11 -26.00 -2.77
C SER A 81 13.04 -25.03 -2.30
N THR A 82 12.51 -24.26 -3.26
CA THR A 82 11.38 -23.35 -3.06
C THR A 82 10.28 -23.70 -4.05
N LEU A 83 9.03 -23.83 -3.56
CA LEU A 83 7.85 -23.89 -4.41
C LEU A 83 7.31 -22.45 -4.58
N LEU A 84 7.44 -21.94 -5.79
CA LEU A 84 6.84 -20.66 -6.20
C LEU A 84 5.44 -20.94 -6.75
N GLU A 85 4.44 -20.27 -6.23
CA GLU A 85 3.06 -20.36 -6.69
C GLU A 85 2.56 -18.97 -7.10
N ALA A 86 1.89 -18.89 -8.23
CA ALA A 86 1.18 -17.68 -8.66
C ALA A 86 -0.32 -17.84 -8.48
N VAL A 87 -0.97 -16.77 -8.06
CA VAL A 87 -2.38 -16.70 -7.74
C VAL A 87 -2.98 -15.46 -8.40
N ASP A 88 -4.13 -15.61 -9.02
CA ASP A 88 -4.90 -14.47 -9.52
C ASP A 88 -5.46 -13.66 -8.35
N GLY A 89 -5.13 -12.37 -8.30
CA GLY A 89 -5.50 -11.51 -7.17
C GLY A 89 -7.01 -11.29 -7.05
N SER A 90 -7.75 -11.38 -8.14
CA SER A 90 -9.20 -11.14 -8.17
C SER A 90 -10.04 -12.36 -7.76
N THR A 91 -9.58 -13.55 -8.10
CA THR A 91 -10.29 -14.80 -7.80
C THR A 91 -9.70 -15.56 -6.62
N ALA A 92 -8.46 -15.22 -6.25
CA ALA A 92 -7.65 -15.96 -5.27
C ALA A 92 -7.34 -17.42 -5.68
N GLU A 93 -7.50 -17.76 -6.96
CA GLU A 93 -7.24 -19.09 -7.47
C GLU A 93 -5.77 -19.27 -7.87
N PRO A 94 -5.13 -20.38 -7.49
CA PRO A 94 -3.80 -20.72 -7.98
C PRO A 94 -3.82 -20.89 -9.50
N THR A 95 -2.91 -20.22 -10.20
CA THR A 95 -2.79 -20.28 -11.67
C THR A 95 -1.64 -21.16 -12.12
N SER A 96 -0.56 -21.20 -11.33
CA SER A 96 0.62 -22.00 -11.65
C SER A 96 1.48 -22.28 -10.41
N ALA A 97 2.35 -23.26 -10.52
CA ALA A 97 3.35 -23.59 -9.51
C ALA A 97 4.65 -24.06 -10.17
N LEU A 98 5.78 -23.55 -9.69
CA LEU A 98 7.11 -23.88 -10.18
C LEU A 98 8.05 -24.20 -9.02
N ARG A 99 8.80 -25.32 -9.14
CA ARG A 99 9.85 -25.65 -8.18
C ARG A 99 11.17 -25.05 -8.60
N LEU A 100 11.79 -24.33 -7.69
CA LEU A 100 13.10 -23.68 -7.85
C LEU A 100 14.11 -24.33 -6.89
N ASP A 101 15.37 -24.37 -7.30
CA ASP A 101 16.46 -24.76 -6.42
C ASP A 101 16.81 -23.65 -5.43
N GLY A 102 17.19 -24.01 -4.21
CA GLY A 102 17.60 -23.09 -3.18
C GLY A 102 16.42 -22.64 -2.27
N SER A 103 16.79 -21.88 -1.26
CA SER A 103 15.85 -21.24 -0.33
C SER A 103 15.65 -19.79 -0.75
N LEU A 104 14.48 -19.43 -1.26
CA LEU A 104 14.22 -18.14 -1.89
C LEU A 104 12.94 -17.51 -1.31
N ASP A 105 12.93 -16.18 -1.21
CA ASP A 105 11.76 -15.36 -0.90
C ASP A 105 11.39 -14.48 -2.11
N VAL A 106 10.09 -14.32 -2.36
CA VAL A 106 9.59 -13.38 -3.36
C VAL A 106 9.91 -11.95 -2.92
N ARG A 107 10.41 -11.13 -3.85
CA ARG A 107 10.65 -9.69 -3.64
C ARG A 107 9.70 -8.82 -4.45
N VAL A 108 9.51 -9.14 -5.71
CA VAL A 108 8.69 -8.36 -6.64
C VAL A 108 7.97 -9.30 -7.59
N VAL A 109 6.71 -8.99 -7.87
CA VAL A 109 5.86 -9.63 -8.88
C VAL A 109 5.56 -8.60 -9.96
N SER A 110 5.67 -8.99 -11.24
CA SER A 110 5.32 -8.11 -12.36
C SER A 110 3.80 -7.90 -12.46
N GLU A 111 3.39 -6.79 -13.07
CA GLU A 111 1.96 -6.49 -13.28
C GLU A 111 1.31 -7.45 -14.29
N SER A 112 2.09 -8.12 -15.12
CA SER A 112 1.62 -9.18 -16.02
C SER A 112 1.44 -10.54 -15.34
N GLY A 113 2.02 -10.71 -14.12
CA GLY A 113 2.13 -12.01 -13.47
C GLY A 113 3.17 -12.95 -14.11
N GLY A 114 3.77 -12.56 -15.24
CA GLY A 114 4.71 -13.38 -16.03
C GLY A 114 6.13 -13.44 -15.48
N SER A 115 6.46 -12.57 -14.52
CA SER A 115 7.81 -12.51 -13.95
C SER A 115 7.79 -12.28 -12.44
N VAL A 116 8.61 -13.06 -11.73
CA VAL A 116 8.81 -12.93 -10.28
C VAL A 116 10.29 -12.83 -9.98
N ALA A 117 10.69 -11.81 -9.24
CA ALA A 117 12.04 -11.67 -8.72
C ALA A 117 12.13 -12.22 -7.31
N LEU A 118 13.09 -13.11 -7.09
CA LEU A 118 13.34 -13.78 -5.82
C LEU A 118 14.78 -13.56 -5.37
N MET A 119 14.99 -13.61 -4.06
CA MET A 119 16.32 -13.53 -3.46
C MET A 119 16.40 -14.46 -2.25
N ASP A 120 17.60 -14.64 -1.75
CA ASP A 120 17.83 -15.32 -0.47
C ASP A 120 16.98 -14.65 0.63
N PRO A 121 16.48 -15.45 1.60
CA PRO A 121 15.76 -14.92 2.75
C PRO A 121 16.59 -13.91 3.52
N LEU A 122 15.93 -12.93 4.12
CA LEU A 122 16.57 -12.08 5.12
C LEU A 122 16.90 -12.93 6.37
N PRO A 123 17.98 -12.61 7.09
CA PRO A 123 18.27 -13.24 8.36
C PRO A 123 17.10 -13.11 9.34
N ASP A 124 16.89 -14.12 10.16
CA ASP A 124 15.83 -14.12 11.17
C ASP A 124 15.93 -12.87 12.06
N GLY A 125 14.82 -12.17 12.22
CA GLY A 125 14.70 -10.95 13.00
C GLY A 125 15.32 -9.71 12.35
N TRP A 126 15.76 -9.79 11.10
CA TRP A 126 16.22 -8.60 10.36
C TRP A 126 15.03 -7.71 9.99
N ASP A 127 15.16 -6.41 10.25
CA ASP A 127 14.18 -5.44 9.83
C ASP A 127 14.26 -5.23 8.29
N PRO A 128 13.21 -5.58 7.53
CA PRO A 128 13.21 -5.45 6.07
C PRO A 128 13.31 -3.98 5.59
N ALA A 129 13.03 -3.00 6.45
CA ALA A 129 13.23 -1.59 6.13
C ALA A 129 14.71 -1.17 6.15
N VAL A 130 15.58 -2.01 6.72
CA VAL A 130 17.02 -1.75 6.81
C VAL A 130 17.76 -2.54 5.74
N PRO A 131 18.51 -1.89 4.83
CA PRO A 131 19.26 -2.61 3.79
C PRO A 131 20.30 -3.56 4.41
N LEU A 132 20.22 -4.84 4.05
CA LEU A 132 21.22 -5.82 4.47
C LEU A 132 22.57 -5.52 3.81
N PRO A 133 23.68 -5.30 4.57
CA PRO A 133 25.01 -5.10 4.00
C PRO A 133 25.47 -6.32 3.20
N ARG A 134 25.87 -6.12 1.93
CA ARG A 134 26.37 -7.23 1.07
C ARG A 134 27.20 -6.69 -0.08
N SER A 135 28.32 -7.35 -0.39
CA SER A 135 29.19 -7.00 -1.52
C SER A 135 28.73 -7.63 -2.85
N ARG A 136 27.85 -8.63 -2.79
CA ARG A 136 27.24 -9.32 -3.93
C ARG A 136 25.76 -9.57 -3.66
N THR A 137 24.99 -9.55 -4.72
CA THR A 137 23.55 -9.83 -4.68
C THR A 137 23.22 -10.87 -5.74
N GLN A 138 22.59 -11.96 -5.34
CA GLN A 138 22.00 -12.93 -6.26
C GLN A 138 20.51 -12.64 -6.40
N ILE A 139 20.02 -12.55 -7.64
CA ILE A 139 18.61 -12.37 -7.96
C ILE A 139 18.20 -13.51 -8.89
N VAL A 140 17.16 -14.23 -8.53
CA VAL A 140 16.53 -15.24 -9.40
C VAL A 140 15.29 -14.61 -10.02
N VAL A 141 15.14 -14.67 -11.33
CA VAL A 141 13.93 -14.27 -12.04
C VAL A 141 13.32 -15.49 -12.69
N ALA A 142 12.07 -15.76 -12.33
CA ALA A 142 11.32 -16.92 -12.79
C ALA A 142 9.96 -16.51 -13.38
N ASP A 143 9.55 -17.24 -14.40
CA ASP A 143 8.17 -17.27 -14.87
C ASP A 143 7.43 -18.35 -14.06
N PRO A 144 6.41 -18.01 -13.27
CA PRO A 144 5.73 -19.00 -12.42
C PRO A 144 5.07 -20.14 -13.21
N THR A 145 4.77 -19.91 -14.49
CA THR A 145 4.19 -20.96 -15.37
C THR A 145 5.25 -21.96 -15.85
N GLY A 146 6.55 -21.65 -15.69
CA GLY A 146 7.63 -22.44 -16.24
C GLY A 146 7.77 -22.40 -17.77
N SER A 147 7.06 -21.48 -18.44
CA SER A 147 7.10 -21.35 -19.90
C SER A 147 8.41 -20.76 -20.40
N THR A 148 9.10 -20.00 -19.55
CA THR A 148 10.42 -19.46 -19.82
C THR A 148 11.46 -19.98 -18.83
N GLU A 149 12.73 -20.00 -19.25
CA GLU A 149 13.81 -20.46 -18.40
C GLU A 149 14.03 -19.53 -17.20
N THR A 150 14.14 -20.11 -16.01
CA THR A 150 14.56 -19.39 -14.79
C THR A 150 15.98 -18.89 -14.96
N ARG A 151 16.23 -17.63 -14.63
CA ARG A 151 17.53 -16.99 -14.74
C ARG A 151 18.04 -16.51 -13.41
N THR A 152 19.32 -16.74 -13.16
CA THR A 152 20.03 -16.25 -11.99
C THR A 152 21.03 -15.18 -12.40
N TYR A 153 20.97 -14.05 -11.71
CA TYR A 153 21.86 -12.91 -11.90
C TYR A 153 22.72 -12.72 -10.65
N ASP A 154 24.05 -12.84 -10.82
CA ASP A 154 25.02 -12.61 -9.75
C ASP A 154 25.65 -11.24 -9.94
N LEU A 155 25.20 -10.26 -9.16
CA LEU A 155 25.55 -8.86 -9.29
C LEU A 155 26.57 -8.44 -8.24
N ARG A 156 27.64 -7.77 -8.67
CA ARG A 156 28.60 -7.17 -7.74
C ARG A 156 28.04 -5.87 -7.17
N GLY A 157 27.74 -5.86 -5.89
CA GLY A 157 27.14 -4.74 -5.16
C GLY A 157 25.93 -5.17 -4.34
N ASN A 158 25.28 -4.20 -3.73
CA ASN A 158 24.09 -4.37 -2.91
C ASN A 158 22.86 -3.85 -3.67
N PHE A 159 22.01 -4.77 -4.09
CA PHE A 159 20.83 -4.47 -4.89
C PHE A 159 19.58 -5.07 -4.24
N GLU A 160 18.45 -4.37 -4.37
CA GLU A 160 17.13 -4.84 -3.99
C GLU A 160 16.17 -4.65 -5.17
N PRO A 161 15.41 -5.67 -5.60
CA PRO A 161 14.38 -5.53 -6.62
C PRO A 161 13.32 -4.51 -6.21
N GLU A 162 12.91 -3.64 -7.16
CA GLU A 162 11.92 -2.58 -6.92
C GLU A 162 10.65 -2.79 -7.75
N ALA A 163 10.78 -2.97 -9.05
CA ALA A 163 9.67 -3.17 -9.97
C ALA A 163 10.17 -3.76 -11.30
N PHE A 164 9.29 -4.46 -12.01
CA PHE A 164 9.53 -4.81 -13.41
C PHE A 164 9.10 -3.66 -14.35
N SER A 165 9.71 -3.60 -15.54
CA SER A 165 9.18 -2.77 -16.62
C SER A 165 7.84 -3.33 -17.12
N THR A 166 7.03 -2.50 -17.78
CA THR A 166 5.72 -2.90 -18.31
C THR A 166 5.76 -4.05 -19.32
N ASP A 167 6.93 -4.30 -19.94
CA ASP A 167 7.15 -5.39 -20.90
C ASP A 167 7.93 -6.59 -20.31
N ASP A 168 8.15 -6.61 -19.00
CA ASP A 168 8.90 -7.62 -18.24
C ASP A 168 10.33 -7.88 -18.73
N ARG A 169 10.91 -6.99 -19.54
CA ARG A 169 12.28 -7.17 -20.05
C ARG A 169 13.36 -6.58 -19.17
N GLN A 170 12.96 -5.79 -18.20
CA GLN A 170 13.86 -5.08 -17.29
C GLN A 170 13.36 -5.20 -15.86
N LEU A 171 14.29 -5.27 -14.93
CA LEU A 171 14.03 -5.21 -13.50
C LEU A 171 14.71 -3.95 -12.94
N PHE A 172 13.94 -3.03 -12.41
CA PHE A 172 14.46 -1.89 -11.69
C PHE A 172 14.95 -2.33 -10.32
N LEU A 173 16.11 -1.83 -9.94
CA LEU A 173 16.81 -2.19 -8.71
C LEU A 173 17.16 -0.94 -7.92
N ILE A 174 16.97 -0.99 -6.61
CA ILE A 174 17.58 -0.05 -5.68
C ILE A 174 19.01 -0.53 -5.44
N GLN A 175 20.00 0.27 -5.85
CA GLN A 175 21.40 0.02 -5.53
C GLN A 175 21.79 0.78 -4.26
N HIS A 176 22.07 0.08 -3.20
CA HIS A 176 22.54 0.64 -1.92
C HIS A 176 24.03 0.93 -1.94
N LEU A 177 24.44 2.09 -1.44
CA LEU A 177 25.82 2.60 -1.50
C LEU A 177 26.26 3.21 -0.16
N PRO A 178 27.49 2.93 0.29
CA PRO A 178 28.36 1.83 -0.14
C PRO A 178 27.72 0.47 0.07
N ALA A 179 28.11 -0.55 -0.68
CA ALA A 179 27.44 -1.84 -0.67
C ALA A 179 27.43 -2.55 0.70
N GLU A 180 28.53 -2.42 1.47
CA GLU A 180 28.71 -3.08 2.77
C GLU A 180 28.38 -2.17 3.97
N ALA A 181 28.10 -0.88 3.72
CA ALA A 181 27.67 0.09 4.72
C ALA A 181 26.73 1.12 4.08
N PRO A 182 25.50 0.71 3.71
CA PRO A 182 24.56 1.55 2.97
C PRO A 182 24.25 2.86 3.67
N THR A 183 24.38 3.97 2.96
CA THR A 183 24.06 5.32 3.46
C THR A 183 23.14 6.09 2.51
N VAL A 184 23.24 5.75 1.23
CA VAL A 184 22.44 6.33 0.16
C VAL A 184 22.12 5.22 -0.85
N TYR A 185 21.20 5.48 -1.74
CA TYR A 185 20.84 4.56 -2.80
C TYR A 185 20.59 5.30 -4.10
N ARG A 186 20.51 4.56 -5.18
CA ARG A 186 20.06 5.04 -6.49
C ARG A 186 19.29 3.95 -7.22
N VAL A 187 18.47 4.34 -8.17
CA VAL A 187 17.81 3.38 -9.04
C VAL A 187 18.73 3.00 -10.18
N THR A 188 18.81 1.71 -10.44
CA THR A 188 19.48 1.10 -11.59
C THR A 188 18.51 0.15 -12.28
N MET A 189 18.88 -0.31 -13.46
CA MET A 189 18.05 -1.18 -14.26
C MET A 189 18.87 -2.38 -14.74
N LEU A 190 18.38 -3.58 -14.44
CA LEU A 190 18.90 -4.85 -14.93
C LEU A 190 18.14 -5.24 -16.21
N ASN A 191 18.85 -5.35 -17.31
CA ASN A 191 18.28 -5.92 -18.53
C ASN A 191 18.28 -7.45 -18.43
N LEU A 192 17.11 -8.06 -18.41
CA LEU A 192 16.94 -9.50 -18.17
C LEU A 192 17.46 -10.36 -19.33
N GLY A 193 17.49 -9.82 -20.55
CA GLY A 193 18.05 -10.54 -21.69
C GLY A 193 19.58 -10.65 -21.66
N SER A 194 20.26 -9.57 -21.27
CA SER A 194 21.74 -9.49 -21.31
C SER A 194 22.42 -9.63 -19.94
N GLY A 195 21.69 -9.56 -18.84
CA GLY A 195 22.23 -9.56 -17.48
C GLY A 195 23.00 -8.28 -17.11
N ARG A 196 22.92 -7.23 -17.93
CA ARG A 196 23.66 -5.99 -17.69
C ARG A 196 22.87 -5.03 -16.81
N VAL A 197 23.54 -4.52 -15.77
CA VAL A 197 23.02 -3.43 -14.94
C VAL A 197 23.53 -2.10 -15.51
N ARG A 198 22.65 -1.13 -15.60
CA ARG A 198 22.96 0.25 -16.00
C ARG A 198 22.23 1.25 -15.13
N PRO A 199 22.77 2.46 -14.94
CA PRO A 199 22.05 3.54 -14.28
C PRO A 199 20.74 3.89 -15.01
N VAL A 200 19.71 4.25 -14.26
CA VAL A 200 18.54 4.92 -14.79
C VAL A 200 18.86 6.41 -14.93
N PHE A 201 18.44 7.04 -16.02
CA PHE A 201 18.67 8.46 -16.27
C PHE A 201 17.40 9.24 -15.99
N GLY A 202 17.54 10.50 -15.59
CA GLY A 202 16.41 11.43 -15.51
C GLY A 202 15.86 11.79 -16.90
N PRO A 203 14.62 12.32 -16.97
CA PRO A 203 13.99 12.74 -18.23
C PRO A 203 14.82 13.84 -18.94
N PHE A 204 15.62 14.59 -18.19
CA PHE A 204 16.53 15.63 -18.71
C PHE A 204 17.95 15.12 -18.97
N LYS A 205 18.15 13.79 -19.07
CA LYS A 205 19.43 13.12 -19.35
C LYS A 205 20.53 13.37 -18.32
N GLY A 206 20.17 13.76 -17.10
CA GLY A 206 21.08 13.79 -15.96
C GLY A 206 21.40 12.38 -15.44
N PRO A 207 22.55 12.19 -14.73
CA PRO A 207 22.84 10.92 -14.08
C PRO A 207 21.79 10.64 -12.98
N ALA A 208 21.56 9.36 -12.69
CA ALA A 208 20.71 8.97 -11.57
C ALA A 208 21.19 9.62 -10.27
N GLU A 209 20.28 10.31 -9.61
CA GLU A 209 20.55 10.96 -8.33
C GLU A 209 20.80 9.92 -7.23
N ARG A 210 21.65 10.27 -6.28
CA ARG A 210 21.78 9.51 -5.03
C ARG A 210 20.77 10.04 -4.04
N MET A 211 19.94 9.17 -3.54
CA MET A 211 18.84 9.50 -2.66
C MET A 211 19.13 9.04 -1.23
N PRO A 212 18.98 9.89 -0.21
CA PRO A 212 18.94 9.49 1.19
C PRO A 212 17.50 9.19 1.60
N GLY A 213 17.32 8.62 2.79
CA GLY A 213 16.01 8.48 3.42
C GLY A 213 15.38 7.11 3.26
N ILE A 214 14.18 6.98 3.80
CA ILE A 214 13.40 5.74 3.77
C ILE A 214 12.16 5.93 2.89
N ARG A 215 11.72 4.83 2.32
CA ARG A 215 10.46 4.74 1.60
C ARG A 215 9.30 4.75 2.61
N LEU A 216 8.34 5.66 2.42
CA LEU A 216 7.16 5.77 3.25
C LEU A 216 5.95 5.08 2.62
N GLN A 217 5.72 5.34 1.33
CA GLN A 217 4.58 4.81 0.59
C GLN A 217 4.93 4.66 -0.89
N GLN A 218 4.27 3.72 -1.55
CA GLN A 218 4.30 3.55 -3.01
C GLN A 218 2.90 3.55 -3.58
N VAL A 219 2.73 4.18 -4.74
CA VAL A 219 1.49 4.20 -5.51
C VAL A 219 1.82 3.99 -6.98
N LEU A 220 1.18 3.00 -7.59
CA LEU A 220 1.27 2.76 -9.03
C LEU A 220 0.28 3.68 -9.77
N SER A 221 0.67 4.18 -10.93
CA SER A 221 -0.26 4.90 -11.81
C SER A 221 -1.38 3.96 -12.30
N PRO A 222 -2.59 4.46 -12.59
CA PRO A 222 -3.71 3.62 -13.01
C PRO A 222 -3.45 2.78 -14.27
N ASN A 223 -2.56 3.23 -15.14
CA ASN A 223 -2.13 2.52 -16.36
C ASN A 223 -0.84 1.70 -16.16
N ALA A 224 -0.38 1.57 -14.92
CA ALA A 224 0.80 0.80 -14.52
C ALA A 224 2.12 1.20 -15.21
N ASP A 225 2.22 2.40 -15.77
CA ASP A 225 3.43 2.87 -16.47
C ASP A 225 4.40 3.66 -15.58
N GLN A 226 3.94 4.14 -14.40
CA GLN A 226 4.74 4.92 -13.47
C GLN A 226 4.55 4.44 -12.02
N LEU A 227 5.64 4.36 -11.30
CA LEU A 227 5.67 4.11 -9.86
C LEU A 227 6.07 5.39 -9.14
N TYR A 228 5.21 5.84 -8.24
CA TYR A 228 5.45 6.97 -7.35
C TYR A 228 5.84 6.47 -5.98
N THR A 229 6.98 6.91 -5.47
CA THR A 229 7.44 6.53 -4.14
C THR A 229 7.72 7.77 -3.31
N LEU A 230 7.04 7.91 -2.18
CA LEU A 230 7.29 8.97 -1.20
C LEU A 230 8.47 8.57 -0.32
N TYR A 231 9.47 9.43 -0.27
CA TYR A 231 10.64 9.28 0.57
C TYR A 231 10.77 10.42 1.57
N SER A 232 11.29 10.09 2.75
CA SER A 232 11.70 11.09 3.74
C SER A 232 13.08 10.76 4.30
N SER A 233 13.96 11.75 4.37
CA SER A 233 15.26 11.63 5.02
C SER A 233 15.23 11.93 6.53
N ALA A 234 14.08 12.36 7.05
CA ALA A 234 13.89 12.71 8.45
C ALA A 234 13.67 11.50 9.37
N GLN A 235 13.30 10.34 8.81
CA GLN A 235 12.88 9.21 9.63
C GLN A 235 14.06 8.56 10.35
N PRO A 236 13.96 8.36 11.68
CA PRO A 236 14.92 7.55 12.41
C PRO A 236 14.75 6.09 11.98
N GLY A 237 15.75 5.50 11.39
CA GLY A 237 15.68 4.09 10.98
C GLY A 237 16.57 3.74 9.81
N TYR A 238 16.84 4.67 8.94
CA TYR A 238 17.85 4.46 7.91
C TYR A 238 19.24 4.61 8.50
N ALA A 239 19.70 3.54 9.11
CA ALA A 239 20.93 3.38 9.87
C ALA A 239 21.05 4.23 11.17
N PRO A 240 20.83 3.62 12.34
CA PRO A 240 21.03 4.28 13.64
C PRO A 240 22.46 4.73 13.91
N HIS A 241 23.38 4.54 12.97
CA HIS A 241 24.80 4.85 13.09
C HIS A 241 25.31 5.90 12.10
N GLN A 242 24.42 6.52 11.33
CA GLN A 242 24.85 7.50 10.35
C GLN A 242 24.43 8.90 10.79
N ALA A 243 25.47 9.71 11.07
CA ALA A 243 25.28 11.14 11.13
C ALA A 243 24.64 11.62 9.81
N PRO A 244 23.70 12.57 9.85
CA PRO A 244 23.18 13.19 8.63
C PRO A 244 24.37 13.56 7.75
N VAL A 245 24.31 13.24 6.46
CA VAL A 245 25.34 13.68 5.54
C VAL A 245 25.41 15.19 5.68
N ALA A 246 26.51 15.69 6.23
CA ALA A 246 26.71 17.10 6.47
C ALA A 246 26.45 17.84 5.15
N ASN A 247 25.45 18.73 5.13
CA ASN A 247 24.92 19.52 4.01
C ASN A 247 23.80 18.91 3.17
N SER A 248 23.22 17.74 3.45
CA SER A 248 21.92 17.41 2.89
C SER A 248 20.84 18.01 3.80
N ALA A 249 20.14 19.04 3.34
CA ALA A 249 18.90 19.45 4.00
C ALA A 249 17.99 18.21 4.07
N THR A 250 17.39 17.98 5.24
CA THR A 250 16.38 16.93 5.38
C THR A 250 15.26 17.25 4.40
N VAL A 251 15.00 16.35 3.49
CA VAL A 251 14.03 16.59 2.39
C VAL A 251 13.06 15.43 2.31
N SER A 252 11.82 15.76 1.99
CA SER A 252 10.84 14.79 1.50
C SER A 252 10.68 15.01 0.00
N PHE A 253 10.55 13.93 -0.73
CA PHE A 253 10.41 13.98 -2.19
C PHE A 253 9.58 12.81 -2.70
N VAL A 254 8.97 12.99 -3.84
CA VAL A 254 8.37 11.90 -4.62
C VAL A 254 9.38 11.45 -5.67
N HIS A 255 9.80 10.20 -5.59
CA HIS A 255 10.56 9.56 -6.65
C HIS A 255 9.57 9.01 -7.68
N VAL A 256 9.67 9.51 -8.90
CA VAL A 256 8.88 9.08 -10.06
C VAL A 256 9.74 8.15 -10.88
N LEU A 257 9.31 6.91 -11.06
CA LEU A 257 9.98 5.91 -11.87
C LEU A 257 9.07 5.51 -13.03
N SER A 258 9.47 5.82 -14.27
CA SER A 258 8.78 5.32 -15.46
C SER A 258 9.14 3.86 -15.70
N LEU A 259 8.15 2.98 -15.51
CA LEU A 259 8.28 1.55 -15.77
C LEU A 259 8.27 1.23 -17.26
N GLN A 260 7.67 2.11 -18.06
CA GLN A 260 7.60 1.97 -19.51
C GLN A 260 8.88 2.45 -20.20
N ASP A 261 9.35 3.66 -19.86
CA ASP A 261 10.43 4.33 -20.61
C ASP A 261 11.79 4.20 -19.92
N GLY A 262 11.85 3.74 -18.68
CA GLY A 262 13.08 3.49 -17.93
C GLY A 262 13.83 4.76 -17.52
N TRP A 263 13.11 5.84 -17.18
CA TRP A 263 13.68 7.03 -16.55
C TRP A 263 13.18 7.20 -15.12
N ALA A 264 13.90 7.97 -14.32
CA ALA A 264 13.50 8.32 -12.97
C ALA A 264 13.82 9.77 -12.64
N HIS A 265 13.00 10.39 -11.77
CA HIS A 265 13.20 11.75 -11.31
C HIS A 265 12.71 11.93 -9.86
N CYS A 266 13.42 12.78 -9.09
CA CYS A 266 13.01 13.15 -7.75
C CYS A 266 12.35 14.52 -7.76
N VAL A 267 11.08 14.60 -7.39
CA VAL A 267 10.32 15.84 -7.25
C VAL A 267 10.34 16.24 -5.78
N GLY A 268 11.11 17.29 -5.44
CA GLY A 268 11.19 17.80 -4.07
C GLY A 268 9.86 18.36 -3.59
N LEU A 269 9.43 17.96 -2.40
CA LEU A 269 8.21 18.48 -1.78
C LEU A 269 8.46 19.84 -1.10
N PRO A 270 7.41 20.64 -0.86
CA PRO A 270 7.51 21.90 -0.12
C PRO A 270 8.11 21.71 1.28
N LYS A 271 8.84 22.70 1.76
CA LYS A 271 9.54 22.64 3.07
C LYS A 271 8.63 22.28 4.25
N GLN A 272 7.36 22.66 4.18
CA GLN A 272 6.36 22.34 5.20
C GLN A 272 6.13 20.82 5.37
N LEU A 273 6.42 20.04 4.32
CA LEU A 273 6.29 18.59 4.30
C LEU A 273 7.59 17.86 4.64
N TRP A 274 8.66 18.60 4.94
CA TRP A 274 9.92 18.01 5.39
C TRP A 274 9.82 17.59 6.86
N ASP A 275 10.59 16.60 7.26
CA ASP A 275 10.68 16.12 8.66
C ASP A 275 9.33 15.65 9.25
N ARG A 276 8.38 15.25 8.41
CA ARG A 276 7.08 14.76 8.87
C ARG A 276 7.14 13.28 9.23
N PRO A 277 6.45 12.85 10.30
CA PRO A 277 6.26 11.42 10.58
C PRO A 277 5.62 10.68 9.41
N ALA A 278 6.06 9.44 9.19
CA ALA A 278 5.59 8.61 8.06
C ALA A 278 4.07 8.45 8.02
N GLY A 279 3.43 8.31 9.18
CA GLY A 279 1.99 8.09 9.27
C GLY A 279 1.14 9.31 8.97
N GLU A 280 1.70 10.52 8.94
CA GLU A 280 0.93 11.75 8.74
C GLU A 280 0.63 12.04 7.27
N GLN A 281 1.32 11.37 6.36
CA GLN A 281 1.22 11.60 4.91
C GLN A 281 0.62 10.41 4.19
N ALA A 282 -0.13 10.70 3.12
CA ALA A 282 -0.64 9.71 2.19
C ALA A 282 -0.57 10.23 0.75
N MET A 283 -0.47 9.29 -0.21
CA MET A 283 -0.54 9.58 -1.65
C MET A 283 -1.73 8.88 -2.29
N ALA A 284 -2.34 9.55 -3.28
CA ALA A 284 -3.35 8.96 -4.16
C ALA A 284 -3.23 9.53 -5.57
N THR A 285 -3.45 8.70 -6.60
CA THR A 285 -3.49 9.13 -8.00
C THR A 285 -4.91 9.46 -8.43
N SER A 286 -5.07 10.44 -9.33
CA SER A 286 -6.34 10.61 -10.04
C SER A 286 -6.61 9.41 -10.95
N PRO A 287 -7.89 9.07 -11.24
CA PRO A 287 -8.24 7.90 -12.05
C PRO A 287 -7.66 7.93 -13.48
N ASN A 288 -7.43 9.11 -14.02
CA ASN A 288 -6.82 9.29 -15.33
C ASN A 288 -5.28 9.35 -15.28
N GLY A 289 -4.67 9.17 -14.11
CA GLY A 289 -3.23 9.19 -13.90
C GLY A 289 -2.53 10.54 -14.04
N ARG A 290 -3.27 11.64 -14.29
CA ARG A 290 -2.66 12.96 -14.57
C ARG A 290 -2.21 13.72 -13.33
N LEU A 291 -2.79 13.41 -12.18
CA LEU A 291 -2.49 14.08 -10.93
C LEU A 291 -2.12 13.07 -9.86
N LEU A 292 -1.10 13.40 -9.09
CA LEU A 292 -0.77 12.74 -7.83
C LEU A 292 -1.03 13.71 -6.69
N TYR A 293 -1.84 13.30 -5.73
CA TYR A 293 -2.12 14.04 -4.50
C TYR A 293 -1.24 13.50 -3.39
N ILE A 294 -0.57 14.38 -2.68
CA ILE A 294 0.18 14.09 -1.44
C ILE A 294 -0.49 14.91 -0.34
N VAL A 295 -1.09 14.21 0.62
CA VAL A 295 -1.83 14.82 1.73
C VAL A 295 -1.00 14.74 3.00
N ASP A 296 -0.92 15.82 3.75
CA ASP A 296 -0.46 15.82 5.14
C ASP A 296 -1.66 16.19 6.03
N ALA A 297 -2.17 15.20 6.76
CA ALA A 297 -3.39 15.35 7.55
C ALA A 297 -3.20 16.21 8.81
N THR A 298 -1.98 16.28 9.33
CA THR A 298 -1.66 17.10 10.51
C THR A 298 -1.54 18.58 10.17
N LEU A 299 -0.94 18.88 9.00
CA LEU A 299 -0.79 20.26 8.53
C LEU A 299 -2.04 20.79 7.83
N GLY A 300 -2.96 19.91 7.43
CA GLY A 300 -4.07 20.31 6.56
C GLY A 300 -3.57 20.81 5.20
N LEU A 301 -2.64 20.09 4.58
CA LEU A 301 -2.05 20.42 3.29
C LEU A 301 -2.26 19.32 2.27
N VAL A 302 -2.56 19.74 1.04
CA VAL A 302 -2.50 18.89 -0.15
C VAL A 302 -1.48 19.47 -1.12
N THR A 303 -0.49 18.67 -1.49
CA THR A 303 0.39 18.97 -2.63
C THR A 303 -0.09 18.16 -3.82
N VAL A 304 -0.31 18.81 -4.94
CA VAL A 304 -0.74 18.17 -6.20
C VAL A 304 0.40 18.25 -7.18
N MET A 305 0.80 17.12 -7.71
CA MET A 305 1.79 17.01 -8.78
C MET A 305 1.09 16.67 -10.10
N ASP A 306 1.32 17.44 -11.13
CA ASP A 306 1.00 17.04 -12.50
C ASP A 306 2.03 16.00 -12.95
N THR A 307 1.56 14.81 -13.32
CA THR A 307 2.44 13.66 -13.58
C THR A 307 3.21 13.75 -14.89
N ALA A 308 2.76 14.58 -15.81
CA ALA A 308 3.42 14.79 -17.11
C ALA A 308 4.50 15.88 -17.04
N SER A 309 4.20 17.01 -16.40
CA SER A 309 5.16 18.11 -16.25
C SER A 309 6.05 18.00 -15.02
N LEU A 310 5.64 17.19 -14.05
CA LEU A 310 6.26 17.05 -12.70
C LEU A 310 6.20 18.36 -11.88
N GLU A 311 5.39 19.31 -12.30
CA GLU A 311 5.15 20.55 -11.56
C GLU A 311 4.24 20.30 -10.37
N ILE A 312 4.53 20.98 -9.24
CA ILE A 312 3.75 20.85 -8.01
C ILE A 312 3.06 22.17 -7.66
N ARG A 313 1.87 22.06 -7.09
CA ARG A 313 1.14 23.14 -6.42
C ARG A 313 0.65 22.66 -5.07
N THR A 314 0.50 23.56 -4.11
CA THR A 314 0.04 23.25 -2.75
C THR A 314 -1.21 24.04 -2.43
N ALA A 315 -2.17 23.40 -1.78
CA ALA A 315 -3.38 24.01 -1.26
C ALA A 315 -3.56 23.64 0.23
N SER A 316 -4.16 24.56 0.99
CA SER A 316 -4.58 24.27 2.35
C SER A 316 -5.99 23.65 2.32
N ILE A 317 -6.22 22.70 3.22
CA ILE A 317 -7.51 22.07 3.46
C ILE A 317 -7.88 22.26 4.94
N ASP A 318 -9.16 22.36 5.23
CA ASP A 318 -9.66 22.44 6.61
C ASP A 318 -9.66 21.03 7.25
N LEU A 319 -8.46 20.45 7.34
CA LEU A 319 -8.19 19.14 7.92
C LEU A 319 -6.89 19.25 8.73
N ALA A 320 -7.00 19.62 10.00
CA ALA A 320 -5.85 19.65 10.91
C ALA A 320 -6.09 18.67 12.05
N VAL A 321 -5.60 17.46 11.90
CA VAL A 321 -5.77 16.38 12.87
C VAL A 321 -4.50 16.23 13.70
N THR A 322 -4.65 16.21 15.04
CA THR A 322 -3.52 16.01 15.95
C THR A 322 -3.37 14.55 16.36
N GLY A 323 -2.13 14.10 16.58
CA GLY A 323 -1.85 12.74 17.01
C GLY A 323 -2.11 11.68 15.94
N VAL A 324 -1.94 12.04 14.68
CA VAL A 324 -2.10 11.14 13.55
C VAL A 324 -1.03 10.03 13.62
N ARG A 325 -1.48 8.79 13.59
CA ARG A 325 -0.62 7.60 13.53
C ARG A 325 -0.53 7.01 12.13
N HIS A 326 -1.63 7.12 11.39
CA HIS A 326 -1.72 6.66 10.00
C HIS A 326 -2.67 7.54 9.19
N THR A 327 -2.32 7.78 7.93
CA THR A 327 -3.15 8.47 6.94
C THR A 327 -3.29 7.59 5.72
N SER A 328 -4.50 7.48 5.19
CA SER A 328 -4.79 6.80 3.93
C SER A 328 -5.58 7.75 3.03
N ALA A 329 -5.38 7.65 1.72
CA ALA A 329 -6.08 8.49 0.75
C ALA A 329 -6.47 7.71 -0.50
N VAL A 330 -7.63 8.07 -1.08
CA VAL A 330 -8.09 7.54 -2.38
C VAL A 330 -8.90 8.61 -3.10
N VAL A 331 -8.80 8.64 -4.45
CA VAL A 331 -9.56 9.58 -5.29
C VAL A 331 -10.78 8.86 -5.87
N SER A 332 -11.93 9.54 -5.90
CA SER A 332 -13.16 9.01 -6.51
C SER A 332 -12.95 8.66 -8.00
N SER A 333 -13.71 7.70 -8.50
CA SER A 333 -13.59 7.21 -9.88
C SER A 333 -13.85 8.29 -10.95
N ASP A 334 -14.62 9.33 -10.62
CA ASP A 334 -14.85 10.52 -11.45
C ASP A 334 -13.78 11.62 -11.27
N GLY A 335 -12.85 11.42 -10.33
CA GLY A 335 -11.79 12.37 -10.02
C GLY A 335 -12.22 13.59 -9.20
N SER A 336 -13.50 13.74 -8.86
CA SER A 336 -14.05 14.95 -8.23
C SER A 336 -13.83 15.03 -6.71
N SER A 337 -13.48 13.93 -6.07
CA SER A 337 -13.33 13.88 -4.62
C SER A 337 -12.08 13.12 -4.21
N LEU A 338 -11.38 13.69 -3.24
CA LEU A 338 -10.29 13.04 -2.51
C LEU A 338 -10.82 12.64 -1.13
N PHE A 339 -10.81 11.35 -0.83
CA PHE A 339 -11.11 10.82 0.50
C PHE A 339 -9.80 10.67 1.27
N VAL A 340 -9.78 11.20 2.47
CA VAL A 340 -8.64 11.10 3.39
C VAL A 340 -9.14 10.50 4.70
N ALA A 341 -8.52 9.44 5.14
CA ALA A 341 -8.79 8.85 6.45
C ALA A 341 -7.58 8.97 7.35
N THR A 342 -7.84 9.14 8.63
CA THR A 342 -6.80 9.28 9.65
C THR A 342 -7.07 8.38 10.84
N ALA A 343 -6.06 7.64 11.27
CA ALA A 343 -6.01 6.98 12.56
C ALA A 343 -5.46 7.96 13.60
N ALA A 344 -6.34 8.51 14.44
CA ALA A 344 -6.02 9.48 15.49
C ALA A 344 -7.12 9.46 16.55
N GLU A 345 -6.87 10.07 17.75
CA GLU A 345 -7.90 10.18 18.81
C GLU A 345 -9.20 10.85 18.34
N ARG A 346 -9.11 11.73 17.37
CA ARG A 346 -10.23 12.39 16.69
C ARG A 346 -10.09 12.20 15.19
N GLY A 347 -9.77 11.01 14.80
CA GLY A 347 -9.65 10.61 13.41
C GLY A 347 -11.02 10.48 12.75
N GLY A 348 -10.98 10.06 11.51
CA GLY A 348 -12.16 9.83 10.70
C GLY A 348 -11.85 9.90 9.23
N ILE A 349 -12.89 10.02 8.44
CA ILE A 349 -12.82 10.11 7.00
C ILE A 349 -13.30 11.48 6.58
N THR A 350 -12.53 12.17 5.76
CA THR A 350 -12.88 13.47 5.20
C THR A 350 -12.93 13.36 3.68
N ARG A 351 -14.03 13.84 3.10
CA ARG A 351 -14.21 14.00 1.67
C ARG A 351 -13.89 15.45 1.28
N ILE A 352 -12.98 15.63 0.34
CA ILE A 352 -12.46 16.91 -0.11
C ILE A 352 -12.77 17.03 -1.60
N ASP A 353 -13.26 18.18 -2.04
CA ASP A 353 -13.41 18.50 -3.47
C ASP A 353 -12.03 18.70 -4.10
N THR A 354 -11.75 18.08 -5.22
CA THR A 354 -10.41 18.10 -5.85
C THR A 354 -10.10 19.38 -6.62
N ASP A 355 -11.11 20.15 -6.98
CA ASP A 355 -10.94 21.42 -7.71
C ASP A 355 -10.74 22.60 -6.76
N THR A 356 -11.56 22.66 -5.68
CA THR A 356 -11.55 23.78 -4.72
C THR A 356 -10.71 23.49 -3.49
N PHE A 357 -10.49 22.23 -3.14
CA PHE A 357 -9.91 21.73 -1.89
C PHE A 357 -10.76 22.04 -0.65
N ASP A 358 -12.03 22.35 -0.83
CA ASP A 358 -12.96 22.49 0.27
C ASP A 358 -13.34 21.14 0.87
N VAL A 359 -13.48 21.10 2.19
CA VAL A 359 -14.05 19.94 2.88
C VAL A 359 -15.55 19.86 2.58
N VAL A 360 -15.94 18.85 1.83
CA VAL A 360 -17.34 18.60 1.48
C VAL A 360 -18.07 17.94 2.63
N ARG A 361 -17.40 17.00 3.32
CA ARG A 361 -17.98 16.23 4.42
C ARG A 361 -16.90 15.53 5.25
N SER A 362 -17.20 15.35 6.53
CA SER A 362 -16.38 14.53 7.42
C SER A 362 -17.27 13.56 8.19
N TRP A 363 -16.73 12.37 8.44
CA TRP A 363 -17.34 11.33 9.27
C TRP A 363 -16.35 10.97 10.37
N THR A 364 -16.84 10.94 11.60
CA THR A 364 -16.05 10.41 12.72
C THR A 364 -15.97 8.88 12.58
N SER A 365 -14.81 8.33 12.73
CA SER A 365 -14.57 6.89 12.76
C SER A 365 -13.40 6.61 13.69
N ASP A 366 -13.39 5.44 14.27
CA ASP A 366 -12.24 4.94 15.03
C ASP A 366 -11.05 4.73 14.10
N ASP A 367 -9.93 4.35 14.63
CA ASP A 367 -8.64 4.13 14.00
C ASP A 367 -8.69 3.46 12.61
N VAL A 368 -8.89 4.29 11.56
CA VAL A 368 -8.94 3.82 10.17
C VAL A 368 -7.52 3.51 9.70
N SER A 369 -7.29 2.28 9.30
CA SER A 369 -5.98 1.81 8.83
C SER A 369 -5.83 1.82 7.31
N GLY A 370 -6.93 1.86 6.53
CA GLY A 370 -6.86 1.90 5.07
C GLY A 370 -8.16 2.33 4.41
N LEU A 371 -8.05 2.88 3.21
CA LEU A 371 -9.16 3.22 2.32
C LEU A 371 -9.02 2.55 0.96
N GLY A 372 -10.14 2.04 0.44
CA GLY A 372 -10.29 1.58 -0.93
C GLY A 372 -11.63 2.03 -1.50
N LEU A 373 -11.74 2.06 -2.82
CA LEU A 373 -12.95 2.43 -3.52
C LEU A 373 -13.40 1.29 -4.42
N SER A 374 -14.72 1.02 -4.47
CA SER A 374 -15.27 0.05 -5.43
C SER A 374 -15.01 0.50 -6.87
N SER A 375 -14.99 -0.45 -7.80
CA SER A 375 -14.75 -0.18 -9.21
C SER A 375 -15.75 0.80 -9.82
N ASP A 376 -17.01 0.81 -9.32
CA ASP A 376 -18.05 1.76 -9.73
C ASP A 376 -18.00 3.11 -8.97
N GLY A 377 -17.09 3.26 -8.00
CA GLY A 377 -16.91 4.46 -7.20
C GLY A 377 -18.02 4.76 -6.18
N ARG A 378 -18.99 3.85 -6.01
CA ARG A 378 -20.15 4.09 -5.12
C ARG A 378 -19.91 3.69 -3.68
N ARG A 379 -18.97 2.78 -3.43
CA ARG A 379 -18.67 2.25 -2.11
C ARG A 379 -17.25 2.59 -1.70
N LEU A 380 -17.11 3.04 -0.48
CA LEU A 380 -15.83 3.25 0.17
C LEU A 380 -15.60 2.08 1.14
N TYR A 381 -14.50 1.37 0.95
CA TYR A 381 -14.03 0.34 1.86
C TYR A 381 -13.11 0.96 2.87
N VAL A 382 -13.45 0.78 4.12
CA VAL A 382 -12.73 1.36 5.26
C VAL A 382 -12.16 0.23 6.08
N ALA A 383 -10.85 0.08 6.06
CA ALA A 383 -10.17 -0.94 6.84
C ALA A 383 -9.88 -0.47 8.26
N PHE A 384 -10.04 -1.38 9.18
CA PHE A 384 -9.60 -1.34 10.58
C PHE A 384 -8.71 -2.55 10.82
N ASP A 385 -8.13 -2.67 11.99
CA ASP A 385 -7.21 -3.76 12.31
C ASP A 385 -7.79 -5.17 12.07
N ASP A 386 -9.11 -5.35 12.29
CA ASP A 386 -9.78 -6.66 12.29
C ASP A 386 -11.06 -6.71 11.45
N ARG A 387 -11.41 -5.65 10.77
CA ARG A 387 -12.66 -5.56 9.99
C ARG A 387 -12.56 -4.60 8.82
N VAL A 388 -13.48 -4.74 7.89
CA VAL A 388 -13.73 -3.78 6.82
C VAL A 388 -15.18 -3.30 6.90
N GLU A 389 -15.38 -2.00 6.92
CA GLU A 389 -16.69 -1.38 6.76
C GLU A 389 -16.90 -0.92 5.33
N VAL A 390 -18.11 -1.14 4.83
CA VAL A 390 -18.53 -0.69 3.51
C VAL A 390 -19.44 0.50 3.70
N LEU A 391 -19.02 1.66 3.20
CA LEU A 391 -19.79 2.90 3.29
C LEU A 391 -20.27 3.30 1.88
N ASP A 392 -21.42 3.94 1.81
CA ASP A 392 -21.81 4.71 0.64
C ASP A 392 -20.87 5.91 0.49
N ALA A 393 -20.15 5.97 -0.63
CA ALA A 393 -19.10 6.97 -0.84
C ALA A 393 -19.61 8.41 -0.89
N LYS A 394 -20.90 8.62 -1.19
CA LYS A 394 -21.53 9.93 -1.27
C LYS A 394 -22.02 10.41 0.10
N THR A 395 -22.66 9.51 0.84
CA THR A 395 -23.36 9.85 2.08
C THR A 395 -22.59 9.48 3.34
N GLY A 396 -21.64 8.54 3.24
CA GLY A 396 -20.94 7.94 4.38
C GLY A 396 -21.82 7.00 5.21
N SER A 397 -23.02 6.67 4.73
CA SER A 397 -23.88 5.71 5.43
C SER A 397 -23.28 4.33 5.36
N GLN A 398 -23.23 3.63 6.47
CA GLN A 398 -22.73 2.25 6.52
C GLN A 398 -23.72 1.32 5.80
N LEU A 399 -23.22 0.58 4.84
CA LEU A 399 -23.95 -0.41 4.05
C LEU A 399 -23.74 -1.83 4.60
N ALA A 400 -22.51 -2.12 5.03
CA ALA A 400 -22.14 -3.40 5.63
C ALA A 400 -20.95 -3.23 6.58
N GLY A 401 -20.77 -4.20 7.47
CA GLY A 401 -19.57 -4.39 8.29
C GLY A 401 -19.15 -5.85 8.22
N VAL A 402 -17.90 -6.09 7.94
CA VAL A 402 -17.35 -7.42 7.69
C VAL A 402 -16.15 -7.64 8.61
N ALA A 403 -16.29 -8.58 9.55
CA ALA A 403 -15.15 -9.03 10.34
C ALA A 403 -14.20 -9.84 9.47
N VAL A 404 -12.91 -9.59 9.60
CA VAL A 404 -11.85 -10.28 8.86
C VAL A 404 -10.97 -11.02 9.85
N ALA A 405 -10.91 -12.33 9.73
CA ALA A 405 -9.99 -13.14 10.51
C ALA A 405 -8.57 -12.98 9.95
N SER A 406 -7.93 -11.87 10.25
CA SER A 406 -6.59 -11.56 9.76
C SER A 406 -5.50 -12.05 10.72
N PRO A 407 -4.36 -12.57 10.22
CA PRO A 407 -3.23 -12.97 11.04
C PRO A 407 -2.46 -11.79 11.65
N ALA A 408 -2.68 -10.60 11.14
CA ALA A 408 -2.07 -9.34 11.58
C ALA A 408 -3.00 -8.17 11.27
N PRO A 409 -2.83 -7.00 11.93
CA PRO A 409 -3.60 -5.80 11.62
C PRO A 409 -3.60 -5.46 10.13
N ILE A 410 -4.77 -5.10 9.63
CA ILE A 410 -4.95 -4.65 8.24
C ILE A 410 -4.42 -3.21 8.15
N ASP A 411 -3.56 -2.93 7.20
CA ASP A 411 -2.96 -1.60 6.98
C ASP A 411 -3.28 -1.01 5.60
N ARG A 412 -3.89 -1.79 4.72
CA ARG A 412 -4.27 -1.37 3.37
C ARG A 412 -5.50 -2.12 2.89
N VAL A 413 -6.29 -1.47 2.06
CA VAL A 413 -7.39 -2.09 1.34
C VAL A 413 -7.44 -1.61 -0.10
N SER A 414 -7.64 -2.53 -1.04
CA SER A 414 -7.91 -2.24 -2.44
C SER A 414 -8.90 -3.25 -3.00
N VAL A 415 -9.62 -2.87 -4.04
CA VAL A 415 -10.44 -3.82 -4.80
C VAL A 415 -9.51 -4.61 -5.70
N ALA A 416 -9.60 -5.92 -5.64
CA ALA A 416 -8.85 -6.79 -6.54
C ALA A 416 -9.36 -6.61 -7.97
N ILE A 417 -8.45 -6.31 -8.88
CA ILE A 417 -8.76 -6.06 -10.28
C ILE A 417 -8.54 -7.36 -11.04
N ALA A 418 -9.52 -7.74 -11.86
CA ALA A 418 -9.35 -8.89 -12.75
C ALA A 418 -8.20 -8.64 -13.74
N SER A 419 -7.32 -9.63 -13.86
CA SER A 419 -6.15 -9.62 -14.73
C SER A 419 -6.51 -9.66 -16.21
#